data_3ee2bd7c2dadd3dbc391459e16ad16a1
#
_entry.id   3ee2bd7c2dadd3dbc391459e16ad16a1
#
_cell.length_a   1.000
_cell.length_b   1.000
_cell.length_c   1.000
_cell.angle_alpha   90.00
_cell.angle_beta   90.00
_cell.angle_gamma   90.00
#
_symmetry.space_group_name_H-M   'P 1'
#
loop_
_entity.id
_entity.type
_entity.pdbx_description
1 polymer ?
#
loop_
_entity_poly.entity_id
_entity_poly.type
_entity_poly.pdbx_seq_one_letter_code
_entity_poly.pdbx_strand_id
1 'polypeptide(L)'
;MRSLFATREEVAMTLADRNFEVLETNGVRLRCVIEGNGPLIILMHGWPQCWYLWRHQIDPLIAQGWRVCVPDQRGYGFSESPPDIENYGVRDLAADIDGLATALGYDEYALMIHDWGALVGWNVALLYPDRVRAVVGMSVPYGRNLDPAWCTQQFWGDHFFYWAYFCENVGEAEAHLEXDVRKSLXTIHVAASGDXGXPVXQQGKKRMLDAAPKPPDALPHWMTEEDLDYYVSAYNESGFRGGLNWXRNIPXFLSDTIELXGXKIAQPAIFITGSKDPVRKMTGGRVGEEHFDDLRSVNVIEGPGHWVQLEATAXTNRLILEFLKDFV
;
A
#
# COMPACT_ATOMS: atom_id res chain seq x y z
N MET A 1 -15.79 -12.19 26.66
CA MET A 1 -14.99 -12.03 25.43
C MET A 1 -15.83 -11.32 24.41
N ARG A 2 -15.52 -10.04 24.11
CA ARG A 2 -16.13 -9.36 22.97
C ARG A 2 -15.60 -10.03 21.70
N SER A 3 -16.45 -10.23 20.71
CA SER A 3 -16.05 -10.76 19.40
C SER A 3 -14.87 -9.95 18.86
N LEU A 4 -13.87 -10.65 18.33
CA LEU A 4 -12.69 -10.02 17.72
C LEU A 4 -12.97 -9.48 16.31
N PHE A 5 -14.22 -9.57 15.87
CA PHE A 5 -14.64 -9.16 14.51
C PHE A 5 -15.69 -8.07 14.61
N ALA A 6 -15.50 -7.01 13.83
CA ALA A 6 -16.48 -5.94 13.71
C ALA A 6 -17.80 -6.51 13.19
N THR A 7 -18.89 -6.08 13.78
CA THR A 7 -20.22 -6.44 13.28
C THR A 7 -20.55 -5.58 12.05
N ARG A 8 -21.56 -5.98 11.28
CA ARG A 8 -22.07 -5.23 10.14
C ARG A 8 -22.42 -3.78 10.52
N GLU A 9 -22.99 -3.59 11.70
CA GLU A 9 -23.34 -2.25 12.22
C GLU A 9 -22.09 -1.44 12.55
N GLU A 10 -21.05 -2.09 13.10
CA GLU A 10 -19.77 -1.42 13.41
C GLU A 10 -19.03 -0.99 12.14
N VAL A 11 -19.05 -1.81 11.08
CA VAL A 11 -18.45 -1.43 9.79
C VAL A 11 -19.22 -0.27 9.17
N ALA A 12 -20.56 -0.32 9.19
CA ALA A 12 -21.40 0.76 8.68
C ALA A 12 -21.19 2.05 9.48
N MET A 13 -21.07 1.97 10.80
CA MET A 13 -20.75 3.10 11.66
C MET A 13 -19.36 3.66 11.35
N THR A 14 -18.36 2.76 11.14
CA THR A 14 -16.99 3.16 10.81
C THR A 14 -16.95 4.02 9.54
N LEU A 15 -17.76 3.70 8.54
CA LEU A 15 -17.83 4.48 7.29
C LEU A 15 -18.61 5.78 7.46
N ALA A 16 -19.74 5.73 8.18
CA ALA A 16 -20.62 6.87 8.35
C ALA A 16 -20.00 8.00 9.18
N ASP A 17 -19.09 7.65 10.09
CA ASP A 17 -18.52 8.60 11.06
C ASP A 17 -17.18 9.18 10.62
N ARG A 18 -16.56 8.73 9.52
CA ARG A 18 -15.25 9.24 9.05
C ARG A 18 -15.39 10.64 8.44
N ASN A 19 -14.45 11.50 8.79
CA ASN A 19 -14.37 12.85 8.22
C ASN A 19 -13.56 12.81 6.93
N PHE A 20 -14.25 12.88 5.79
CA PHE A 20 -13.63 12.92 4.48
C PHE A 20 -13.45 14.36 4.00
N GLU A 21 -12.23 14.68 3.57
CA GLU A 21 -11.93 15.95 2.93
C GLU A 21 -11.27 15.69 1.58
N VAL A 22 -11.44 16.62 0.65
CA VAL A 22 -10.72 16.58 -0.63
C VAL A 22 -9.66 17.68 -0.58
N LEU A 23 -8.40 17.26 -0.67
CA LEU A 23 -7.27 18.18 -0.62
C LEU A 23 -6.64 18.29 -2.01
N GLU A 24 -6.26 19.51 -2.39
CA GLU A 24 -5.47 19.73 -3.60
C GLU A 24 -3.98 19.61 -3.25
N THR A 25 -3.27 18.79 -3.99
CA THR A 25 -1.85 18.55 -3.82
C THR A 25 -1.22 18.24 -5.17
N ASN A 26 -0.09 18.87 -5.49
CA ASN A 26 0.70 18.57 -6.69
C ASN A 26 -0.16 18.44 -7.98
N GLY A 27 -1.17 19.29 -8.10
CA GLY A 27 -2.01 19.34 -9.31
C GLY A 27 -3.10 18.26 -9.41
N VAL A 28 -3.33 17.50 -8.34
CA VAL A 28 -4.44 16.53 -8.26
C VAL A 28 -5.25 16.75 -6.99
N ARG A 29 -6.46 16.22 -6.98
CA ARG A 29 -7.36 16.25 -5.83
C ARG A 29 -7.42 14.85 -5.23
N LEU A 30 -7.03 14.75 -3.96
CA LEU A 30 -7.05 13.48 -3.24
C LEU A 30 -8.11 13.53 -2.14
N ARG A 31 -8.94 12.50 -2.09
CA ARG A 31 -9.92 12.32 -1.02
C ARG A 31 -9.23 11.61 0.15
N CYS A 32 -9.29 12.22 1.32
CA CYS A 32 -8.57 11.76 2.50
C CYS A 32 -9.50 11.65 3.70
N VAL A 33 -9.28 10.66 4.55
CA VAL A 33 -9.81 10.70 5.91
C VAL A 33 -8.87 11.59 6.71
N ILE A 34 -9.40 12.64 7.35
CA ILE A 34 -8.63 13.60 8.16
C ILE A 34 -9.27 13.67 9.54
N GLU A 35 -8.61 13.10 10.54
CA GLU A 35 -9.19 13.01 11.89
C GLU A 35 -8.10 13.14 12.96
N GLY A 36 -8.53 13.45 14.19
CA GLY A 36 -7.63 13.60 15.33
C GLY A 36 -6.98 14.98 15.39
N ASN A 37 -6.19 15.18 16.42
CA ASN A 37 -5.45 16.41 16.67
C ASN A 37 -4.06 16.04 17.21
N GLY A 38 -3.03 16.76 16.81
CA GLY A 38 -1.66 16.49 17.23
C GLY A 38 -0.69 16.45 16.06
N PRO A 39 0.46 15.82 16.21
CA PRO A 39 1.39 15.67 15.09
C PRO A 39 0.75 14.82 13.96
N LEU A 40 1.15 15.14 12.73
CA LEU A 40 0.54 14.50 11.55
C LEU A 40 1.22 13.16 11.25
N ILE A 41 0.39 12.16 10.94
CA ILE A 41 0.83 10.92 10.32
C ILE A 41 0.04 10.64 9.05
N ILE A 42 0.73 10.33 7.94
CA ILE A 42 0.10 10.03 6.65
C ILE A 42 0.21 8.53 6.39
N LEU A 43 -0.92 7.90 6.06
CA LEU A 43 -1.01 6.45 5.88
C LEU A 43 -1.17 6.13 4.38
N MET A 44 -0.14 5.50 3.80
CA MET A 44 -0.04 5.25 2.35
C MET A 44 -0.34 3.78 2.04
N HIS A 45 -1.45 3.52 1.37
CA HIS A 45 -1.82 2.18 0.91
C HIS A 45 -1.08 1.81 -0.39
N GLY A 46 -1.26 0.59 -0.86
CA GLY A 46 -0.73 0.14 -2.14
C GLY A 46 -1.81 -0.47 -3.04
N TRP A 47 -1.42 -1.43 -3.88
CA TRP A 47 -2.29 -2.05 -4.87
C TRP A 47 -2.72 -3.46 -4.42
N PRO A 48 -3.96 -3.87 -4.59
CA PRO A 48 -5.13 -3.11 -5.02
C PRO A 48 -5.96 -2.64 -3.81
N GLN A 49 -5.54 -1.56 -3.18
CA GLN A 49 -6.14 -1.06 -1.94
C GLN A 49 -6.67 0.37 -2.13
N CYS A 50 -7.12 0.98 -1.05
CA CYS A 50 -7.55 2.36 -0.91
C CYS A 50 -7.38 2.74 0.57
N TRP A 51 -7.84 3.93 0.99
CA TRP A 51 -7.72 4.36 2.39
C TRP A 51 -8.23 3.30 3.38
N TYR A 52 -9.20 2.49 2.96
CA TYR A 52 -9.92 1.52 3.80
C TYR A 52 -9.01 0.40 4.34
N LEU A 53 -7.86 0.20 3.72
CA LEU A 53 -6.81 -0.69 4.24
C LEU A 53 -6.50 -0.38 5.71
N TRP A 54 -6.55 0.89 6.06
CA TRP A 54 -6.10 1.41 7.36
C TRP A 54 -7.20 1.54 8.41
N ARG A 55 -8.41 1.07 8.12
CA ARG A 55 -9.59 1.24 8.97
C ARG A 55 -9.39 0.82 10.44
N HIS A 56 -8.51 -0.17 10.67
CA HIS A 56 -8.23 -0.67 12.03
C HIS A 56 -7.06 0.04 12.71
N GLN A 57 -6.34 0.91 12.01
CA GLN A 57 -5.21 1.65 12.54
C GLN A 57 -5.59 3.08 12.92
N ILE A 58 -6.62 3.65 12.29
CA ILE A 58 -7.03 5.05 12.46
C ILE A 58 -7.36 5.35 13.93
N ASP A 59 -8.33 4.65 14.51
CA ASP A 59 -8.80 4.95 15.87
C ASP A 59 -7.71 4.76 16.94
N PRO A 60 -6.89 3.70 16.90
CA PRO A 60 -5.76 3.59 17.83
C PRO A 60 -4.75 4.73 17.71
N LEU A 61 -4.47 5.21 16.50
CA LEU A 61 -3.56 6.35 16.30
C LEU A 61 -4.15 7.64 16.87
N ILE A 62 -5.44 7.89 16.63
CA ILE A 62 -6.14 9.05 17.19
C ILE A 62 -6.14 8.98 18.72
N ALA A 63 -6.41 7.81 19.27
CA ALA A 63 -6.40 7.60 20.73
C ALA A 63 -5.01 7.82 21.35
N GLN A 64 -3.94 7.60 20.56
CA GLN A 64 -2.56 7.88 20.98
C GLN A 64 -2.20 9.37 20.88
N GLY A 65 -3.00 10.17 20.16
CA GLY A 65 -2.76 11.61 20.05
C GLY A 65 -2.32 12.08 18.67
N TRP A 66 -2.43 11.24 17.64
CA TRP A 66 -2.06 11.62 16.28
C TRP A 66 -3.21 12.32 15.56
N ARG A 67 -2.86 13.21 14.64
CA ARG A 67 -3.75 13.61 13.55
C ARG A 67 -3.42 12.71 12.37
N VAL A 68 -4.43 11.98 11.86
CA VAL A 68 -4.24 11.07 10.74
C VAL A 68 -4.68 11.73 9.43
N CYS A 69 -3.91 11.48 8.37
CA CYS A 69 -4.30 11.78 6.98
C CYS A 69 -4.20 10.45 6.20
N VAL A 70 -5.33 9.97 5.70
CA VAL A 70 -5.39 8.65 5.06
C VAL A 70 -5.99 8.83 3.66
N PRO A 71 -5.16 9.11 2.64
CA PRO A 71 -5.66 9.33 1.29
C PRO A 71 -6.09 8.05 0.58
N ASP A 72 -7.10 8.16 -0.27
CA ASP A 72 -7.11 7.39 -1.50
C ASP A 72 -6.01 8.03 -2.36
N GLN A 73 -4.93 7.32 -2.63
CA GLN A 73 -3.82 7.91 -3.36
C GLN A 73 -4.18 8.14 -4.85
N ARG A 74 -3.38 8.94 -5.55
CA ARG A 74 -3.58 9.24 -6.98
C ARG A 74 -3.89 7.95 -7.76
N GLY A 75 -5.03 7.92 -8.45
CA GLY A 75 -5.43 6.78 -9.27
C GLY A 75 -6.26 5.72 -8.54
N TYR A 76 -6.65 5.99 -7.30
CA TYR A 76 -7.38 5.01 -6.48
C TYR A 76 -8.64 5.61 -5.87
N GLY A 77 -9.61 4.73 -5.66
CA GLY A 77 -10.80 5.03 -4.88
C GLY A 77 -11.58 6.23 -5.42
N PHE A 78 -11.79 7.23 -4.59
CA PHE A 78 -12.57 8.41 -4.93
C PHE A 78 -11.67 9.64 -5.19
N SER A 79 -10.36 9.41 -5.34
CA SER A 79 -9.39 10.45 -5.70
C SER A 79 -9.24 10.59 -7.21
N GLU A 80 -8.61 11.67 -7.64
CA GLU A 80 -8.39 11.93 -9.04
C GLU A 80 -7.49 10.87 -9.68
N SER A 81 -7.87 10.44 -10.89
CA SER A 81 -7.19 9.37 -11.62
C SER A 81 -6.81 9.86 -13.03
N PRO A 82 -5.69 10.61 -13.16
CA PRO A 82 -5.22 11.05 -14.48
C PRO A 82 -5.02 9.85 -15.41
N PRO A 83 -5.39 9.95 -16.70
CA PRO A 83 -5.38 8.78 -17.59
C PRO A 83 -3.98 8.37 -18.07
N ASP A 84 -3.02 9.28 -18.09
CA ASP A 84 -1.73 9.05 -18.74
C ASP A 84 -0.72 8.42 -17.77
N ILE A 85 0.05 7.45 -18.27
CA ILE A 85 1.01 6.67 -17.48
C ILE A 85 2.03 7.58 -16.80
N GLU A 86 2.55 8.57 -17.54
CA GLU A 86 3.58 9.50 -17.06
C GLU A 86 3.16 10.36 -15.85
N ASN A 87 1.87 10.41 -15.55
CA ASN A 87 1.37 11.13 -14.36
C ASN A 87 1.61 10.37 -13.05
N TYR A 88 2.21 9.17 -13.11
CA TYR A 88 2.36 8.30 -11.94
C TYR A 88 3.84 7.99 -11.64
N GLY A 89 4.72 8.91 -12.00
CA GLY A 89 6.14 8.81 -11.67
C GLY A 89 6.37 8.89 -10.15
N VAL A 90 7.44 8.24 -9.67
CA VAL A 90 7.72 8.19 -8.23
C VAL A 90 7.84 9.58 -7.59
N ARG A 91 8.35 10.56 -8.35
CA ARG A 91 8.46 11.95 -7.86
C ARG A 91 7.10 12.62 -7.71
N ASP A 92 6.19 12.36 -8.67
CA ASP A 92 4.83 12.90 -8.60
C ASP A 92 4.08 12.33 -7.41
N LEU A 93 4.20 11.00 -7.24
CA LEU A 93 3.55 10.32 -6.13
C LEU A 93 4.12 10.76 -4.78
N ALA A 94 5.43 10.98 -4.70
CA ALA A 94 6.06 11.48 -3.47
C ALA A 94 5.64 12.94 -3.19
N ALA A 95 5.56 13.77 -4.23
CA ALA A 95 5.13 15.16 -4.08
C ALA A 95 3.67 15.27 -3.65
N ASP A 96 2.82 14.34 -4.07
CA ASP A 96 1.43 14.29 -3.59
C ASP A 96 1.39 14.19 -2.07
N ILE A 97 2.21 13.29 -1.52
CA ILE A 97 2.21 13.01 -0.06
C ILE A 97 2.76 14.22 0.71
N ASP A 98 3.88 14.76 0.26
CA ASP A 98 4.47 15.94 0.90
C ASP A 98 3.53 17.15 0.82
N GLY A 99 2.85 17.30 -0.31
CA GLY A 99 1.85 18.35 -0.51
C GLY A 99 0.63 18.22 0.39
N LEU A 100 0.22 16.99 0.76
CA LEU A 100 -0.87 16.79 1.73
C LEU A 100 -0.48 17.40 3.10
N ALA A 101 0.75 17.17 3.56
CA ALA A 101 1.22 17.76 4.82
C ALA A 101 1.19 19.30 4.73
N THR A 102 1.66 19.84 3.60
CA THR A 102 1.63 21.28 3.35
C THR A 102 0.21 21.84 3.34
N ALA A 103 -0.73 21.15 2.66
CA ALA A 103 -2.14 21.57 2.57
C ALA A 103 -2.81 21.58 3.95
N LEU A 104 -2.35 20.68 4.86
CA LEU A 104 -2.86 20.61 6.22
C LEU A 104 -2.13 21.56 7.20
N GLY A 105 -1.10 22.27 6.74
CA GLY A 105 -0.36 23.25 7.54
C GLY A 105 0.72 22.64 8.43
N TYR A 106 1.28 21.48 8.04
CA TYR A 106 2.32 20.79 8.80
C TYR A 106 3.67 20.89 8.10
N ASP A 107 4.68 21.28 8.84
CA ASP A 107 6.08 21.31 8.38
C ASP A 107 6.72 19.91 8.46
N GLU A 108 6.27 19.08 9.39
CA GLU A 108 6.80 17.73 9.63
C GLU A 108 5.66 16.73 9.76
N TYR A 109 5.94 15.46 9.41
CA TYR A 109 4.95 14.37 9.49
C TYR A 109 5.63 13.02 9.63
N ALA A 110 4.92 12.04 10.19
CA ALA A 110 5.32 10.64 10.18
C ALA A 110 4.66 9.93 9.00
N LEU A 111 5.22 8.79 8.62
CA LEU A 111 4.67 7.94 7.53
C LEU A 111 4.35 6.54 8.07
N MET A 112 3.21 6.00 7.62
CA MET A 112 2.91 4.59 7.73
C MET A 112 2.60 4.07 6.34
N ILE A 113 3.40 3.12 5.84
CA ILE A 113 3.48 2.81 4.42
C ILE A 113 3.38 1.30 4.18
N HIS A 114 2.63 0.91 3.14
CA HIS A 114 2.40 -0.50 2.83
C HIS A 114 2.40 -0.74 1.31
N ASP A 115 3.02 -1.81 0.84
CA ASP A 115 3.01 -2.28 -0.56
C ASP A 115 3.56 -1.19 -1.50
N TRP A 116 2.83 -0.75 -2.53
CA TRP A 116 3.21 0.36 -3.40
C TRP A 116 3.37 1.66 -2.61
N GLY A 117 2.53 1.86 -1.59
CA GLY A 117 2.74 2.98 -0.65
C GLY A 117 4.08 2.91 0.06
N ALA A 118 4.63 1.70 0.28
CA ALA A 118 5.98 1.58 0.84
C ALA A 118 7.05 1.88 -0.20
N LEU A 119 6.92 1.37 -1.45
CA LEU A 119 7.86 1.70 -2.52
C LEU A 119 8.00 3.21 -2.69
N VAL A 120 6.88 3.93 -2.71
CA VAL A 120 6.88 5.39 -2.82
C VAL A 120 7.30 6.04 -1.50
N GLY A 121 6.77 5.58 -0.37
CA GLY A 121 7.00 6.20 0.94
C GLY A 121 8.46 6.20 1.39
N TRP A 122 9.22 5.15 1.06
CA TRP A 122 10.66 5.16 1.29
C TRP A 122 11.35 6.29 0.48
N ASN A 123 10.85 6.55 -0.74
CA ASN A 123 11.38 7.67 -1.54
C ASN A 123 10.90 9.02 -0.99
N VAL A 124 9.70 9.10 -0.40
CA VAL A 124 9.26 10.32 0.32
C VAL A 124 10.26 10.64 1.43
N ALA A 125 10.64 9.64 2.25
CA ALA A 125 11.60 9.84 3.34
C ALA A 125 12.97 10.33 2.84
N LEU A 126 13.39 9.87 1.66
CA LEU A 126 14.68 10.28 1.05
C LEU A 126 14.59 11.65 0.38
N LEU A 127 13.47 11.98 -0.26
CA LEU A 127 13.29 13.24 -0.99
C LEU A 127 12.99 14.41 -0.04
N TYR A 128 12.35 14.12 1.10
CA TYR A 128 11.93 15.14 2.07
C TYR A 128 12.48 14.83 3.47
N PRO A 129 13.83 14.66 3.59
CA PRO A 129 14.42 14.14 4.83
C PRO A 129 14.20 15.03 6.05
N ASP A 130 14.07 16.34 5.84
CA ASP A 130 13.85 17.30 6.92
C ASP A 130 12.39 17.39 7.37
N ARG A 131 11.47 16.75 6.63
CA ARG A 131 10.04 16.80 6.90
C ARG A 131 9.51 15.48 7.48
N VAL A 132 10.11 14.34 7.10
CA VAL A 132 9.66 13.04 7.58
C VAL A 132 10.34 12.72 8.92
N ARG A 133 9.55 12.56 9.99
CA ARG A 133 10.05 12.37 11.36
C ARG A 133 10.27 10.90 11.73
N ALA A 134 9.45 10.00 11.19
CA ALA A 134 9.50 8.56 11.50
C ALA A 134 8.78 7.78 10.42
N VAL A 135 9.15 6.51 10.23
CA VAL A 135 8.52 5.67 9.20
C VAL A 135 8.17 4.28 9.78
N VAL A 136 6.91 3.88 9.62
CA VAL A 136 6.46 2.51 9.84
C VAL A 136 6.29 1.87 8.47
N GLY A 137 7.23 1.02 8.05
CA GLY A 137 7.16 0.32 6.77
C GLY A 137 6.56 -1.06 6.93
N MET A 138 5.70 -1.46 5.97
CA MET A 138 5.05 -2.77 6.01
C MET A 138 5.14 -3.49 4.68
N SER A 139 5.41 -4.78 4.76
CA SER A 139 5.41 -5.78 3.68
C SER A 139 6.46 -5.57 2.62
N VAL A 140 6.67 -4.35 2.11
CA VAL A 140 7.65 -4.07 1.06
C VAL A 140 8.84 -3.32 1.67
N PRO A 141 10.01 -3.98 1.78
CA PRO A 141 11.20 -3.34 2.36
C PRO A 141 11.80 -2.30 1.42
N TYR A 142 12.61 -1.42 1.96
CA TYR A 142 13.38 -0.50 1.12
C TYR A 142 14.41 -1.27 0.29
N GLY A 143 14.52 -0.91 -0.97
CA GLY A 143 15.54 -1.45 -1.86
C GLY A 143 15.50 -0.72 -3.20
N ARG A 144 16.66 -0.66 -3.84
CA ARG A 144 16.81 -0.04 -5.15
C ARG A 144 17.18 -1.09 -6.21
N ASN A 145 16.58 -2.27 -6.10
CA ASN A 145 16.86 -3.40 -7.00
C ASN A 145 15.69 -3.64 -7.98
N LEU A 146 15.05 -2.56 -8.42
CA LEU A 146 13.95 -2.64 -9.40
C LEU A 146 14.55 -2.67 -10.80
N ASP A 147 14.75 -3.87 -11.37
CA ASP A 147 15.27 -4.00 -12.73
C ASP A 147 14.15 -3.69 -13.75
N PRO A 148 14.34 -2.70 -14.62
CA PRO A 148 13.36 -2.41 -15.68
C PRO A 148 12.99 -3.63 -16.53
N ALA A 149 13.89 -4.61 -16.69
CA ALA A 149 13.62 -5.83 -17.42
C ALA A 149 12.45 -6.64 -16.83
N TRP A 150 12.18 -6.48 -15.52
CA TRP A 150 11.06 -7.17 -14.87
C TRP A 150 9.69 -6.75 -15.45
N CYS A 151 9.63 -5.63 -16.14
CA CYS A 151 8.43 -5.14 -16.81
C CYS A 151 8.26 -5.70 -18.23
N THR A 152 9.09 -6.68 -18.63
CA THR A 152 8.98 -7.32 -19.95
C THR A 152 8.79 -8.83 -19.80
N GLN A 153 7.88 -9.39 -20.59
CA GLN A 153 7.67 -10.84 -20.63
C GLN A 153 8.91 -11.57 -21.15
N GLN A 154 9.72 -10.90 -21.98
CA GLN A 154 10.99 -11.47 -22.49
C GLN A 154 11.91 -11.90 -21.35
N PHE A 155 12.00 -11.12 -20.27
CA PHE A 155 12.82 -11.45 -19.10
C PHE A 155 12.34 -12.74 -18.42
N TRP A 156 11.00 -12.90 -18.31
CA TRP A 156 10.38 -13.99 -17.56
C TRP A 156 10.22 -15.28 -18.40
N GLY A 157 10.37 -15.20 -19.74
CA GLY A 157 10.20 -16.33 -20.64
C GLY A 157 8.80 -16.92 -20.54
N ASP A 158 8.69 -18.20 -20.17
CA ASP A 158 7.40 -18.91 -20.01
C ASP A 158 6.76 -18.70 -18.64
N HIS A 159 7.38 -17.91 -17.76
CA HIS A 159 6.82 -17.66 -16.43
C HIS A 159 5.99 -16.39 -16.43
N PHE A 160 4.81 -16.46 -15.86
CA PHE A 160 3.96 -15.28 -15.66
C PHE A 160 4.52 -14.45 -14.49
N PHE A 161 4.66 -13.15 -14.72
CA PHE A 161 4.90 -12.17 -13.66
C PHE A 161 4.01 -10.95 -13.91
N TYR A 162 3.26 -10.57 -12.90
CA TYR A 162 2.18 -9.59 -13.07
C TYR A 162 2.68 -8.18 -13.47
N TRP A 163 3.91 -7.79 -13.08
CA TRP A 163 4.46 -6.50 -13.51
C TRP A 163 4.64 -6.46 -15.03
N ALA A 164 5.23 -7.51 -15.61
CA ALA A 164 5.38 -7.60 -17.07
C ALA A 164 4.01 -7.57 -17.76
N TYR A 165 3.05 -8.32 -17.19
CA TYR A 165 1.69 -8.36 -17.74
C TYR A 165 1.06 -6.96 -17.74
N PHE A 166 1.18 -6.19 -16.65
CA PHE A 166 0.58 -4.85 -16.56
C PHE A 166 1.29 -3.86 -17.49
N CYS A 167 2.61 -3.95 -17.62
CA CYS A 167 3.40 -3.05 -18.46
C CYS A 167 3.13 -3.27 -19.96
N GLU A 168 3.02 -4.54 -20.39
CA GLU A 168 2.90 -4.87 -21.80
C GLU A 168 1.45 -4.93 -22.32
N ASN A 169 0.46 -5.03 -21.43
CA ASN A 169 -0.93 -5.26 -21.82
C ASN A 169 -1.85 -4.11 -21.39
N VAL A 170 -1.47 -2.88 -21.80
CA VAL A 170 -2.24 -1.66 -21.49
C VAL A 170 -3.63 -1.75 -22.12
N GLY A 171 -4.66 -1.55 -21.32
CA GLY A 171 -6.05 -1.68 -21.71
C GLY A 171 -6.59 -3.10 -21.58
N GLU A 172 -5.80 -4.12 -21.95
CA GLU A 172 -6.20 -5.52 -21.80
C GLU A 172 -6.21 -5.94 -20.31
N ALA A 173 -5.19 -5.51 -19.56
CA ALA A 173 -5.10 -5.81 -18.13
C ALA A 173 -6.27 -5.19 -17.37
N GLU A 174 -6.61 -3.94 -17.69
CA GLU A 174 -7.77 -3.25 -17.12
C GLU A 174 -9.06 -4.01 -17.43
N ALA A 175 -9.31 -4.27 -18.71
CA ALA A 175 -10.53 -4.96 -19.16
C ALA A 175 -10.68 -6.35 -18.50
N HIS A 176 -9.55 -7.04 -18.29
CA HIS A 176 -9.54 -8.36 -17.63
C HIS A 176 -9.93 -8.24 -16.15
N LEU A 177 -9.40 -7.27 -15.44
CA LEU A 177 -9.68 -7.07 -14.02
C LEU A 177 -11.08 -6.49 -13.79
N GLU A 178 -11.52 -5.63 -14.69
CA GLU A 178 -12.83 -4.98 -14.64
C GLU A 178 -14.00 -5.86 -15.08
N UNK A 179 -13.66 -7.00 -15.56
CA UNK A 179 -14.55 -7.81 -15.89
C UNK A 179 -15.39 -8.20 -14.91
N ASP A 180 -14.95 -8.47 -13.75
CA ASP A 180 -15.66 -8.77 -12.52
C ASP A 180 -14.81 -8.24 -11.37
N VAL A 181 -15.07 -7.02 -10.97
CA VAL A 181 -14.30 -6.29 -9.95
C VAL A 181 -14.29 -7.07 -8.63
N ARG A 182 -15.44 -7.60 -8.23
CA ARG A 182 -15.57 -8.36 -6.97
C ARG A 182 -14.68 -9.60 -7.00
N LYS A 183 -14.75 -10.36 -8.07
CA LYS A 183 -13.93 -11.57 -8.25
C LYS A 183 -12.45 -11.21 -8.28
N SER A 184 -12.08 -10.16 -9.00
CA SER A 184 -10.69 -9.71 -9.09
C SER A 184 -10.13 -9.36 -7.71
N LEU A 185 -10.84 -8.57 -6.99
CA LEU A 185 -10.43 -8.19 -5.63
C LEU A 185 -10.36 -9.37 -4.67
N UNK A 186 -11.24 -10.23 -4.67
CA UNK A 186 -11.20 -11.25 -3.87
C UNK A 186 -10.13 -12.07 -4.10
N THR A 187 -9.93 -12.43 -5.37
CA THR A 187 -8.84 -13.29 -5.81
C THR A 187 -7.48 -12.75 -5.40
N ILE A 188 -7.21 -11.48 -5.68
CA ILE A 188 -5.90 -10.88 -5.41
C ILE A 188 -5.65 -10.79 -3.90
N HIS A 189 -6.64 -10.38 -3.13
CA HIS A 189 -6.49 -10.30 -1.67
C HIS A 189 -6.13 -11.66 -1.06
N VAL A 190 -6.88 -12.70 -1.44
CA VAL A 190 -6.63 -14.06 -0.92
C VAL A 190 -5.28 -14.60 -1.41
N ALA A 191 -4.94 -14.36 -2.68
CA ALA A 191 -3.68 -14.85 -3.26
C ALA A 191 -2.44 -14.30 -2.53
N ALA A 192 -2.52 -13.06 -2.02
CA ALA A 192 -1.40 -12.43 -1.31
C ALA A 192 -1.43 -12.68 0.20
N SER A 193 -2.52 -13.24 0.73
CA SER A 193 -2.69 -13.47 2.17
C SER A 193 -1.90 -14.69 2.66
N GLY A 194 -1.85 -14.87 3.97
CA GLY A 194 -1.30 -16.06 4.61
C GLY A 194 -2.17 -17.30 4.44
N ASP A 195 -3.38 -17.15 3.98
CA ASP A 195 -4.31 -18.25 3.74
C ASP A 195 -4.02 -19.04 2.46
N UNK A 196 -3.54 -18.27 1.40
CA UNK A 196 -3.33 -18.86 0.24
C UNK A 196 -1.98 -18.80 -0.16
N GLY A 197 -1.52 -18.22 -0.38
CA GLY A 197 -0.21 -17.93 -0.93
C GLY A 197 -0.03 -18.23 -2.42
N UNK A 198 0.15 -17.35 -3.16
CA UNK A 198 0.24 -17.45 -4.45
C UNK A 198 1.59 -17.62 -4.75
N PRO A 199 1.87 -18.43 -5.58
CA PRO A 199 3.19 -18.41 -6.18
C PRO A 199 3.34 -17.21 -7.10
N VAL A 200 4.45 -16.54 -6.95
CA VAL A 200 4.75 -15.33 -7.72
C VAL A 200 4.95 -15.61 -9.21
N UNK A 201 5.36 -16.59 -9.62
CA UNK A 201 5.56 -16.89 -10.87
C UNK A 201 4.94 -18.12 -11.10
N GLN A 202 4.34 -18.18 -12.17
CA GLN A 202 3.69 -19.43 -12.60
C GLN A 202 4.00 -19.71 -14.07
N GLN A 203 4.39 -20.94 -14.35
CA GLN A 203 4.69 -21.36 -15.74
C GLN A 203 3.40 -21.49 -16.57
N GLY A 204 3.45 -21.03 -17.81
CA GLY A 204 2.37 -21.20 -18.78
C GLY A 204 1.12 -20.35 -18.56
N LYS A 205 1.11 -19.48 -17.58
CA LYS A 205 -0.02 -18.55 -17.35
C LYS A 205 0.20 -17.24 -18.11
N LYS A 206 -0.89 -16.57 -18.47
CA LYS A 206 -0.82 -15.35 -19.30
C LYS A 206 -1.53 -14.15 -18.71
N ARG A 207 -2.45 -14.35 -17.75
CA ARG A 207 -3.24 -13.26 -17.17
C ARG A 207 -3.29 -13.41 -15.65
N MET A 208 -3.43 -12.30 -14.97
CA MET A 208 -3.35 -12.20 -13.51
C MET A 208 -4.29 -13.16 -12.78
N LEU A 209 -5.58 -13.14 -13.14
CA LEU A 209 -6.58 -13.96 -12.44
C LEU A 209 -6.45 -15.45 -12.78
N ASP A 210 -5.92 -15.78 -13.97
CA ASP A 210 -5.65 -17.17 -14.36
C ASP A 210 -4.43 -17.73 -13.60
N ALA A 211 -3.51 -16.85 -13.21
CA ALA A 211 -2.31 -17.21 -12.45
C ALA A 211 -2.58 -17.31 -10.94
N ALA A 212 -3.59 -16.61 -10.46
CA ALA A 212 -3.93 -16.64 -9.03
C ALA A 212 -4.64 -17.95 -8.64
N PRO A 213 -4.50 -18.40 -7.40
CA PRO A 213 -5.30 -19.53 -6.92
C PRO A 213 -6.78 -19.17 -6.89
N LYS A 214 -7.64 -20.17 -7.09
CA LYS A 214 -9.09 -19.95 -6.96
C LYS A 214 -9.39 -19.47 -5.53
N PRO A 215 -10.10 -18.37 -5.36
CA PRO A 215 -10.47 -17.94 -4.01
C PRO A 215 -11.39 -18.95 -3.34
N PRO A 216 -11.37 -19.06 -2.02
CA PRO A 216 -12.27 -19.97 -1.31
C PRO A 216 -13.73 -19.54 -1.46
N ASP A 217 -14.64 -20.48 -1.19
CA ASP A 217 -16.07 -20.19 -1.27
C ASP A 217 -16.56 -19.25 -0.16
N ALA A 218 -15.81 -19.16 0.95
CA ALA A 218 -16.10 -18.24 2.05
C ALA A 218 -14.95 -17.22 2.17
N LEU A 219 -15.28 -15.99 2.54
CA LEU A 219 -14.27 -14.96 2.77
C LEU A 219 -13.34 -15.36 3.92
N PRO A 220 -12.07 -14.95 3.87
CA PRO A 220 -11.17 -15.16 4.99
C PRO A 220 -11.62 -14.39 6.23
N HIS A 221 -11.22 -14.85 7.41
CA HIS A 221 -11.68 -14.32 8.69
C HIS A 221 -11.40 -12.84 8.90
N TRP A 222 -10.44 -12.27 8.16
CA TRP A 222 -10.02 -10.86 8.27
C TRP A 222 -10.73 -9.93 7.28
N MET A 223 -11.69 -10.46 6.50
CA MET A 223 -12.46 -9.69 5.50
C MET A 223 -13.93 -10.06 5.57
N THR A 224 -14.80 -9.10 5.78
CA THR A 224 -16.26 -9.30 5.75
C THR A 224 -16.79 -9.03 4.34
N GLU A 225 -18.08 -9.38 4.11
CA GLU A 225 -18.76 -9.03 2.85
C GLU A 225 -18.83 -7.50 2.67
N GLU A 226 -19.05 -6.79 3.75
CA GLU A 226 -19.11 -5.32 3.76
C GLU A 226 -17.75 -4.71 3.40
N ASP A 227 -16.65 -5.30 3.89
CA ASP A 227 -15.29 -4.86 3.51
C ASP A 227 -15.09 -5.02 2.00
N LEU A 228 -15.45 -6.18 1.47
CA LEU A 228 -15.30 -6.45 0.03
C LEU A 228 -16.22 -5.53 -0.79
N ASP A 229 -17.46 -5.30 -0.34
CA ASP A 229 -18.39 -4.35 -0.99
C ASP A 229 -17.78 -2.94 -1.06
N TYR A 230 -17.10 -2.51 0.01
CA TYR A 230 -16.45 -1.20 0.01
C TYR A 230 -15.34 -1.14 -1.04
N TYR A 231 -14.45 -2.13 -1.06
CA TYR A 231 -13.38 -2.19 -2.08
C TYR A 231 -13.97 -2.20 -3.50
N VAL A 232 -15.04 -2.97 -3.72
CA VAL A 232 -15.73 -3.03 -5.02
C VAL A 232 -16.26 -1.64 -5.41
N SER A 233 -16.88 -0.93 -4.46
CA SER A 233 -17.39 0.42 -4.74
C SER A 233 -16.26 1.39 -5.12
N ALA A 234 -15.13 1.33 -4.42
CA ALA A 234 -13.97 2.16 -4.67
C ALA A 234 -13.37 1.87 -6.07
N TYR A 235 -13.28 0.60 -6.44
CA TYR A 235 -12.72 0.20 -7.74
C TYR A 235 -13.72 0.36 -8.90
N ASN A 236 -15.01 0.34 -8.63
CA ASN A 236 -16.02 0.74 -9.63
C ASN A 236 -15.92 2.24 -9.95
N GLU A 237 -15.49 3.05 -8.97
CA GLU A 237 -15.28 4.50 -9.19
C GLU A 237 -13.98 4.77 -9.95
N SER A 238 -12.83 4.27 -9.45
CA SER A 238 -11.52 4.59 -10.04
C SER A 238 -11.16 3.74 -11.25
N GLY A 239 -11.73 2.53 -11.38
CA GLY A 239 -11.18 1.49 -12.26
C GLY A 239 -9.85 0.97 -11.73
N PHE A 240 -9.18 0.14 -12.53
CA PHE A 240 -7.85 -0.38 -12.19
C PHE A 240 -6.72 0.43 -12.83
N ARG A 241 -7.02 1.26 -13.85
CA ARG A 241 -6.00 1.92 -14.68
C ARG A 241 -5.00 2.74 -13.86
N GLY A 242 -5.49 3.59 -12.94
CA GLY A 242 -4.61 4.43 -12.12
C GLY A 242 -3.60 3.59 -11.34
N GLY A 243 -4.09 2.56 -10.64
CA GLY A 243 -3.24 1.64 -9.88
C GLY A 243 -2.24 0.89 -10.76
N LEU A 244 -2.66 0.45 -11.97
CA LEU A 244 -1.75 -0.23 -12.90
C LEU A 244 -0.68 0.72 -13.45
N ASN A 245 -0.98 2.02 -13.55
CA ASN A 245 0.00 3.01 -14.00
C ASN A 245 1.16 3.16 -13.00
N TRP A 246 0.96 2.89 -11.75
CA TRP A 246 2.07 2.78 -10.80
C TRP A 246 3.06 1.65 -11.20
N UNK A 247 2.63 0.51 -11.61
CA UNK A 247 3.34 -0.49 -11.98
C UNK A 247 4.07 -0.23 -13.16
N ARG A 248 3.45 0.53 -14.19
CA ARG A 248 3.99 0.93 -15.51
C ARG A 248 5.14 1.95 -15.42
N ASN A 249 5.30 2.61 -14.31
CA ASN A 249 6.40 3.54 -14.07
C ASN A 249 7.64 2.86 -13.44
N ILE A 250 7.63 1.57 -13.15
CA ILE A 250 8.81 0.85 -12.64
C ILE A 250 10.04 1.08 -13.52
N PRO A 251 9.96 0.98 -14.86
CA PRO A 251 11.14 1.26 -15.69
C PRO A 251 11.80 2.62 -15.44
N UNK A 252 11.08 3.50 -14.94
CA UNK A 252 11.50 4.71 -14.72
C UNK A 252 11.92 5.01 -13.43
N PHE A 253 11.55 4.21 -12.54
CA PHE A 253 11.60 4.45 -11.09
C PHE A 253 13.02 4.80 -10.60
N LEU A 254 14.01 4.00 -10.98
CA LEU A 254 15.40 4.23 -10.54
C LEU A 254 16.06 5.40 -11.24
N SER A 255 15.77 5.61 -12.52
CA SER A 255 16.34 6.75 -13.27
C SER A 255 15.79 8.07 -12.74
N ASP A 256 14.53 8.10 -12.38
CA ASP A 256 13.86 9.31 -11.87
C ASP A 256 14.36 9.70 -10.47
N THR A 257 15.02 8.79 -9.77
CA THR A 257 15.57 9.05 -8.44
C THR A 257 17.07 8.68 -8.38
N ILE A 258 17.77 8.91 -9.47
CA ILE A 258 19.18 8.49 -9.59
C ILE A 258 20.08 9.15 -8.53
N GLU A 259 19.80 10.38 -8.15
CA GLU A 259 20.56 11.11 -7.13
C GLU A 259 20.39 10.50 -5.72
N LEU A 260 19.41 9.66 -5.50
CA LEU A 260 19.21 8.93 -4.24
C LEU A 260 20.08 7.67 -4.09
N UNK A 261 20.68 7.35 -4.92
CA UNK A 261 21.47 6.32 -4.92
C UNK A 261 22.43 6.42 -3.90
N GLY A 262 22.45 5.55 -3.00
CA GLY A 262 23.29 5.48 -1.82
C GLY A 262 22.82 6.27 -0.58
N UNK A 263 21.70 7.06 -0.71
CA UNK A 263 21.18 7.66 0.29
C UNK A 263 20.72 6.74 1.16
N LYS A 264 20.82 6.96 2.50
CA LYS A 264 20.20 6.13 3.54
C LYS A 264 18.97 6.81 4.10
N ILE A 265 18.04 6.00 4.56
CA ILE A 265 16.88 6.50 5.30
C ILE A 265 17.37 6.89 6.69
N ALA A 266 17.42 8.18 6.94
CA ALA A 266 17.97 8.74 8.17
C ALA A 266 16.95 8.72 9.33
N GLN A 267 15.68 8.66 9.00
CA GLN A 267 14.60 8.73 9.98
C GLN A 267 14.52 7.44 10.79
N PRO A 268 14.17 7.55 12.08
CA PRO A 268 13.79 6.35 12.84
C PRO A 268 12.72 5.55 12.11
N ALA A 269 12.93 4.24 11.99
CA ALA A 269 12.02 3.38 11.25
C ALA A 269 11.84 2.03 11.93
N ILE A 270 10.68 1.41 11.70
CA ILE A 270 10.47 -0.03 11.95
C ILE A 270 9.94 -0.67 10.69
N PHE A 271 10.16 -1.97 10.57
CA PHE A 271 9.60 -2.75 9.47
C PHE A 271 8.77 -3.91 10.03
N ILE A 272 7.57 -4.12 9.45
CA ILE A 272 6.64 -5.18 9.87
C ILE A 272 6.21 -5.97 8.63
N THR A 273 6.24 -7.30 8.70
CA THR A 273 5.79 -8.16 7.59
C THR A 273 5.23 -9.47 8.12
N GLY A 274 4.43 -10.14 7.31
CA GLY A 274 3.96 -11.48 7.60
C GLY A 274 4.98 -12.54 7.17
N SER A 275 5.06 -13.64 7.92
CA SER A 275 6.00 -14.74 7.59
C SER A 275 5.65 -15.40 6.24
N LYS A 276 4.38 -15.30 5.80
CA LYS A 276 3.92 -15.89 4.55
C LYS A 276 3.77 -14.87 3.41
N ASP A 277 4.20 -13.63 3.62
CA ASP A 277 4.11 -12.58 2.60
C ASP A 277 4.87 -13.00 1.33
N PRO A 278 4.22 -13.00 0.14
CA PRO A 278 4.92 -13.32 -1.12
C PRO A 278 6.05 -12.35 -1.43
N VAL A 279 5.96 -11.08 -1.04
CA VAL A 279 7.05 -10.10 -1.22
C VAL A 279 8.28 -10.52 -0.42
N ARG A 280 8.09 -11.01 0.81
CA ARG A 280 9.17 -11.52 1.65
C ARG A 280 9.90 -12.70 0.94
N LYS A 281 9.16 -13.55 0.24
CA LYS A 281 9.75 -14.63 -0.56
C LYS A 281 10.57 -14.08 -1.73
N MET A 282 10.04 -13.05 -2.42
CA MET A 282 10.73 -12.41 -3.55
C MET A 282 12.06 -11.76 -3.13
N THR A 283 12.09 -11.15 -1.94
CA THR A 283 13.30 -10.48 -1.43
C THR A 283 14.24 -11.43 -0.71
N GLY A 284 13.89 -12.72 -0.61
CA GLY A 284 14.66 -13.69 0.18
C GLY A 284 14.70 -13.35 1.65
N GLY A 285 13.68 -12.64 2.13
CA GLY A 285 13.56 -12.21 3.53
C GLY A 285 14.40 -10.98 3.91
N ARG A 286 15.16 -10.43 2.95
CA ARG A 286 16.00 -9.25 3.20
C ARG A 286 15.14 -8.00 3.35
N VAL A 287 15.55 -7.12 4.26
CA VAL A 287 14.87 -5.84 4.53
C VAL A 287 15.70 -4.64 4.05
N GLY A 288 16.96 -4.86 3.70
CA GLY A 288 17.88 -3.80 3.28
C GLY A 288 18.34 -2.95 4.47
N GLU A 289 18.61 -3.60 5.60
CA GLU A 289 19.00 -2.92 6.86
C GLU A 289 20.17 -1.97 6.67
N GLU A 290 21.08 -2.29 5.73
CA GLU A 290 22.24 -1.46 5.39
C GLU A 290 21.87 -0.08 4.81
N HIS A 291 20.63 0.09 4.41
CA HIS A 291 20.13 1.35 3.83
C HIS A 291 19.48 2.28 4.87
N PHE A 292 19.57 1.94 6.15
CA PHE A 292 18.99 2.75 7.23
C PHE A 292 20.06 3.21 8.19
N ASP A 293 19.90 4.41 8.71
CA ASP A 293 20.71 4.90 9.83
C ASP A 293 20.10 4.54 11.18
N ASP A 294 18.77 4.45 11.28
CA ASP A 294 18.07 4.15 12.55
C ASP A 294 16.87 3.19 12.29
N LEU A 295 17.17 1.96 11.87
CA LEU A 295 16.15 0.90 11.78
C LEU A 295 16.05 0.22 13.15
N ARG A 296 15.03 0.59 13.92
CA ARG A 296 14.89 0.17 15.33
C ARG A 296 14.45 -1.28 15.49
N SER A 297 13.65 -1.80 14.56
CA SER A 297 13.26 -3.22 14.60
C SER A 297 12.77 -3.72 13.25
N VAL A 298 12.93 -5.02 13.04
CA VAL A 298 12.34 -5.79 11.96
C VAL A 298 11.44 -6.85 12.61
N ASN A 299 10.16 -6.80 12.33
CA ASN A 299 9.16 -7.62 12.98
C ASN A 299 8.48 -8.53 11.95
N VAL A 300 8.75 -9.83 12.05
CA VAL A 300 8.10 -10.84 11.21
C VAL A 300 7.01 -11.50 12.05
N ILE A 301 5.74 -11.26 11.69
CA ILE A 301 4.61 -11.83 12.40
C ILE A 301 4.30 -13.21 11.80
N GLU A 302 4.27 -14.23 12.63
CA GLU A 302 4.05 -15.61 12.17
C GLU A 302 2.59 -15.83 11.79
N GLY A 303 2.37 -16.28 10.56
CA GLY A 303 1.05 -16.67 10.03
C GLY A 303 0.52 -15.80 8.92
N PRO A 304 0.44 -14.47 9.09
CA PRO A 304 -0.10 -13.60 8.04
C PRO A 304 0.76 -13.56 6.78
N GLY A 305 0.13 -13.16 5.67
CA GLY A 305 0.77 -12.85 4.42
C GLY A 305 0.99 -11.34 4.26
N HIS A 306 0.52 -10.83 3.14
CA HIS A 306 0.80 -9.46 2.70
C HIS A 306 0.00 -8.40 3.47
N TRP A 307 -1.22 -8.73 3.89
CA TRP A 307 -2.13 -7.75 4.51
C TRP A 307 -1.98 -7.80 6.03
N VAL A 308 -0.74 -7.64 6.52
CA VAL A 308 -0.38 -7.86 7.92
C VAL A 308 -1.24 -7.03 8.90
N GLN A 309 -1.61 -5.81 8.50
CA GLN A 309 -2.44 -4.90 9.29
C GLN A 309 -3.92 -5.33 9.37
N LEU A 310 -4.34 -6.23 8.47
CA LEU A 310 -5.68 -6.83 8.47
C LEU A 310 -5.66 -8.24 9.06
N GLU A 311 -4.70 -9.06 8.62
CA GLU A 311 -4.59 -10.47 9.00
C GLU A 311 -4.15 -10.66 10.46
N ALA A 312 -3.39 -9.69 11.01
CA ALA A 312 -2.88 -9.74 12.38
C ALA A 312 -3.00 -8.37 13.06
N THR A 313 -4.18 -7.77 12.97
CA THR A 313 -4.46 -6.38 13.40
C THR A 313 -3.92 -6.09 14.81
N ALA A 314 -4.22 -6.90 15.77
CA ALA A 314 -3.80 -6.69 17.16
C ALA A 314 -2.27 -6.69 17.35
N UNK A 315 -1.48 -7.46 16.63
CA UNK A 315 -0.11 -7.50 16.73
C UNK A 315 0.49 -6.36 16.08
N THR A 316 -0.04 -6.13 14.95
CA THR A 316 0.43 -5.00 14.14
C THR A 316 0.22 -3.66 14.88
N ASN A 317 -0.98 -3.41 15.35
CA ASN A 317 -1.27 -2.18 16.09
C ASN A 317 -0.36 -2.01 17.31
N ARG A 318 -0.10 -3.08 18.06
CA ARG A 318 0.79 -3.01 19.22
C ARG A 318 2.20 -2.54 18.82
N LEU A 319 2.74 -3.10 17.73
CA LEU A 319 4.09 -2.73 17.25
C LEU A 319 4.13 -1.28 16.78
N ILE A 320 3.10 -0.86 16.02
CA ILE A 320 2.95 0.50 15.52
C ILE A 320 2.93 1.49 16.70
N LEU A 321 2.03 1.29 17.64
CA LEU A 321 1.81 2.23 18.74
C LEU A 321 3.01 2.29 19.68
N GLU A 322 3.67 1.16 19.92
CA GLU A 322 4.88 1.12 20.74
C GLU A 322 6.02 1.94 20.13
N PHE A 323 6.19 1.86 18.80
CA PHE A 323 7.19 2.66 18.11
C PHE A 323 6.81 4.14 18.08
N LEU A 324 5.57 4.45 17.72
CA LEU A 324 5.14 5.82 17.48
C LEU A 324 4.94 6.66 18.74
N LYS A 325 4.88 6.05 19.94
CA LYS A 325 4.68 6.78 21.20
C LYS A 325 5.77 7.83 21.47
N ASP A 326 6.95 7.65 20.91
CA ASP A 326 8.08 8.57 21.10
C ASP A 326 8.00 9.82 20.23
N PHE A 327 7.01 9.89 19.33
CA PHE A 327 6.90 10.95 18.32
C PHE A 327 5.63 11.81 18.46
N VAL A 328 4.75 11.46 19.42
CA VAL A 328 3.50 12.21 19.68
C VAL A 328 3.76 13.44 20.54
#